data_7902dcc47d9a8026c69edb0393640bec
#
_entry.id   7902dcc47d9a8026c69edb0393640bec
#
_cell.length_a   1.000
_cell.length_b   1.000
_cell.length_c   1.000
_cell.angle_alpha   90.00
_cell.angle_beta   90.00
_cell.angle_gamma   90.00
#
_symmetry.space_group_name_H-M   'P 1'
#
loop_
_entity.id
_entity.type
_entity.pdbx_description
1 polymer ?
#
loop_
_entity_poly.entity_id
_entity_poly.type
_entity_poly.pdbx_seq_one_letter_code
_entity_poly.pdbx_strand_id
1 'polypeptide(L)'
;MSISRPSLLVFDFDGVIVDGMEEYWWAARGAYLQLSQASAGGLPSAVPSLFRQLRPWVHHGWEMVLIAAQLLEAESPLRRRGAEAYAADYDRQTALALEERGWSSLQLQEALEAVRREAIANDRAAWLGRHRPFPGVVDRLRHLAEEGVDWAVLTTKGAAFTAELLQAFALQPARLLGHEAGPKPQVLLQLQEAWRLRGFVEDRRATLETVRGTAGLEALPCFLASWGYLRPSDRQGLPRGIDLLEPDRFAAPLATWA
;
A
#
# COMPACT_ATOMS: atom_id res chain seq x y z
N MET A 1 1.94 26.08 -31.57
CA MET A 1 2.85 25.69 -30.50
C MET A 1 2.21 24.49 -29.76
N SER A 2 2.80 23.31 -29.84
CA SER A 2 2.29 22.17 -29.09
C SER A 2 2.55 22.43 -27.60
N ILE A 3 1.49 22.60 -26.82
CA ILE A 3 1.61 22.75 -25.36
C ILE A 3 2.13 21.40 -24.84
N SER A 4 3.37 21.37 -24.36
CA SER A 4 3.94 20.17 -23.77
C SER A 4 3.15 19.84 -22.51
N ARG A 5 2.69 18.58 -22.40
CA ARG A 5 1.99 18.11 -21.18
C ARG A 5 2.90 18.28 -19.96
N PRO A 6 2.35 18.72 -18.81
CA PRO A 6 3.12 18.79 -17.56
C PRO A 6 3.65 17.41 -17.16
N SER A 7 4.79 17.38 -16.50
CA SER A 7 5.42 16.14 -16.00
C SER A 7 4.76 15.68 -14.71
N LEU A 8 4.48 14.36 -14.57
CA LEU A 8 3.90 13.76 -13.37
C LEU A 8 4.69 12.53 -12.94
N LEU A 9 5.04 12.45 -11.66
CA LEU A 9 5.56 11.26 -11.02
C LEU A 9 4.47 10.67 -10.12
N VAL A 10 4.15 9.37 -10.28
CA VAL A 10 3.08 8.72 -9.55
C VAL A 10 3.65 7.82 -8.46
N PHE A 11 3.06 7.87 -7.27
CA PHE A 11 3.48 7.09 -6.10
C PHE A 11 2.34 6.24 -5.57
N ASP A 12 2.64 5.00 -5.17
CA ASP A 12 1.81 4.34 -4.18
C ASP A 12 1.95 5.05 -2.82
N PHE A 13 1.07 4.73 -1.89
CA PHE A 13 1.03 5.41 -0.59
C PHE A 13 1.58 4.52 0.54
N ASP A 14 0.93 3.38 0.78
CA ASP A 14 1.28 2.47 1.87
C ASP A 14 2.51 1.62 1.51
N GLY A 15 3.63 1.79 2.21
CA GLY A 15 4.89 1.13 1.89
C GLY A 15 5.82 1.96 1.00
N VAL A 16 5.34 3.08 0.46
CA VAL A 16 6.15 4.02 -0.33
C VAL A 16 6.29 5.36 0.36
N ILE A 17 5.17 6.01 0.68
CA ILE A 17 5.15 7.30 1.37
C ILE A 17 5.09 7.09 2.88
N VAL A 18 4.28 6.12 3.34
CA VAL A 18 3.94 5.92 4.75
C VAL A 18 4.14 4.47 5.18
N ASP A 19 4.78 4.29 6.33
CA ASP A 19 4.69 3.07 7.13
C ASP A 19 3.46 3.16 8.03
N GLY A 20 2.46 2.33 7.74
CA GLY A 20 1.23 2.22 8.52
C GLY A 20 1.13 0.93 9.31
N MET A 21 2.22 0.20 9.55
CA MET A 21 2.21 -1.13 10.14
C MET A 21 1.44 -1.20 11.47
N GLU A 22 1.56 -0.18 12.32
CA GLU A 22 0.83 -0.10 13.59
C GLU A 22 -0.67 0.08 13.37
N GLU A 23 -1.06 0.92 12.39
CA GLU A 23 -2.46 1.13 12.03
C GLU A 23 -3.05 -0.10 11.36
N TYR A 24 -2.32 -0.74 10.46
CA TYR A 24 -2.82 -1.92 9.75
C TYR A 24 -3.19 -3.03 10.72
N TRP A 25 -2.33 -3.34 11.69
CA TRP A 25 -2.64 -4.32 12.72
C TRP A 25 -3.80 -3.88 13.61
N TRP A 26 -3.77 -2.63 14.07
CA TRP A 26 -4.81 -2.09 14.93
C TRP A 26 -6.19 -2.13 14.26
N ALA A 27 -6.29 -1.68 13.01
CA ALA A 27 -7.55 -1.66 12.25
C ALA A 27 -8.03 -3.08 11.89
N ALA A 28 -7.13 -3.95 11.42
CA ALA A 28 -7.44 -5.34 11.10
C ALA A 28 -7.93 -6.13 12.32
N ARG A 29 -7.26 -5.96 13.46
CA ARG A 29 -7.67 -6.53 14.73
C ARG A 29 -9.06 -6.02 15.16
N GLY A 30 -9.30 -4.72 15.05
CA GLY A 30 -10.59 -4.10 15.36
C GLY A 30 -11.71 -4.64 14.49
N ALA A 31 -11.51 -4.70 13.18
CA ALA A 31 -12.47 -5.24 12.23
C ALA A 31 -12.77 -6.73 12.49
N TYR A 32 -11.74 -7.52 12.75
CA TYR A 32 -11.94 -8.93 13.13
C TYR A 32 -12.79 -9.09 14.38
N LEU A 33 -12.52 -8.31 15.44
CA LEU A 33 -13.28 -8.38 16.69
C LEU A 33 -14.75 -7.98 16.51
N GLN A 34 -15.04 -6.99 15.67
CA GLN A 34 -16.41 -6.60 15.35
C GLN A 34 -17.15 -7.72 14.57
N LEU A 35 -16.51 -8.32 13.57
CA LEU A 35 -17.12 -9.36 12.74
C LEU A 35 -17.34 -10.68 13.48
N SER A 36 -16.39 -11.10 14.28
CA SER A 36 -16.41 -12.39 14.98
C SER A 36 -17.13 -12.34 16.33
N GLN A 37 -17.45 -11.14 16.83
CA GLN A 37 -17.94 -10.91 18.20
C GLN A 37 -17.03 -11.55 19.27
N ALA A 38 -15.77 -11.79 18.92
CA ALA A 38 -14.79 -12.38 19.82
C ALA A 38 -14.29 -11.36 20.87
N SER A 39 -13.86 -11.85 22.01
CA SER A 39 -13.24 -11.01 23.02
C SER A 39 -11.83 -10.57 22.58
N ALA A 40 -11.44 -9.34 22.94
CA ALA A 40 -10.12 -8.79 22.62
C ALA A 40 -8.96 -9.55 23.29
N GLY A 41 -9.23 -10.43 24.26
CA GLY A 41 -8.21 -11.07 25.09
C GLY A 41 -7.27 -12.05 24.38
N GLY A 42 -7.61 -12.49 23.17
CA GLY A 42 -6.79 -13.41 22.39
C GLY A 42 -5.75 -12.75 21.48
N LEU A 43 -5.93 -11.48 21.12
CA LEU A 43 -5.06 -10.76 20.17
C LEU A 43 -4.23 -9.69 20.89
N PRO A 44 -2.89 -9.68 20.70
CA PRO A 44 -2.03 -8.67 21.31
C PRO A 44 -2.35 -7.26 20.76
N SER A 45 -2.09 -6.23 21.58
CA SER A 45 -2.16 -4.83 21.12
C SER A 45 -0.98 -4.46 20.22
N ALA A 46 0.19 -5.01 20.51
CA ALA A 46 1.39 -4.82 19.68
C ALA A 46 1.31 -5.64 18.39
N VAL A 47 1.91 -5.13 17.33
CA VAL A 47 1.95 -5.81 16.02
C VAL A 47 2.67 -7.14 16.12
N PRO A 48 2.01 -8.28 15.85
CA PRO A 48 2.65 -9.60 15.89
C PRO A 48 3.73 -9.74 14.81
N SER A 49 4.79 -10.50 15.11
CA SER A 49 5.85 -10.77 14.13
C SER A 49 5.35 -11.46 12.86
N LEU A 50 4.43 -12.42 12.98
CA LEU A 50 3.82 -13.10 11.84
C LEU A 50 3.00 -12.15 10.95
N PHE A 51 2.32 -11.15 11.54
CA PHE A 51 1.62 -10.12 10.78
C PHE A 51 2.61 -9.28 9.94
N ARG A 52 3.71 -8.83 10.57
CA ARG A 52 4.77 -8.08 9.87
C ARG A 52 5.39 -8.89 8.74
N GLN A 53 5.67 -10.18 8.98
CA GLN A 53 6.26 -11.07 7.97
C GLN A 53 5.35 -11.28 6.77
N LEU A 54 4.02 -11.31 6.96
CA LEU A 54 3.06 -11.49 5.86
C LEU A 54 2.68 -10.21 5.12
N ARG A 55 2.99 -9.02 5.66
CA ARG A 55 2.62 -7.74 5.01
C ARG A 55 3.06 -7.65 3.54
N PRO A 56 4.24 -8.14 3.11
CA PRO A 56 4.65 -8.12 1.70
C PRO A 56 3.75 -8.91 0.73
N TRP A 57 2.95 -9.84 1.24
CA TRP A 57 2.02 -10.64 0.42
C TRP A 57 0.63 -10.04 0.33
N VAL A 58 0.28 -9.15 1.24
CA VAL A 58 -1.04 -8.50 1.28
C VAL A 58 -1.26 -7.66 0.02
N HIS A 59 -2.34 -7.95 -0.71
CA HIS A 59 -2.73 -7.25 -1.93
C HIS A 59 -3.73 -6.13 -1.65
N HIS A 60 -4.69 -6.41 -0.78
CA HIS A 60 -5.76 -5.49 -0.41
C HIS A 60 -5.85 -5.38 1.11
N GLY A 61 -6.22 -4.20 1.61
CA GLY A 61 -6.30 -3.95 3.05
C GLY A 61 -7.16 -4.94 3.82
N TRP A 62 -8.25 -5.40 3.22
CA TRP A 62 -9.17 -6.36 3.84
C TRP A 62 -8.54 -7.72 4.18
N GLU A 63 -7.51 -8.16 3.44
CA GLU A 63 -6.81 -9.43 3.70
C GLU A 63 -6.14 -9.43 5.08
N MET A 64 -5.78 -8.28 5.60
CA MET A 64 -5.19 -8.14 6.94
C MET A 64 -6.16 -8.59 8.04
N VAL A 65 -7.48 -8.48 7.81
CA VAL A 65 -8.50 -8.96 8.74
C VAL A 65 -8.48 -10.49 8.83
N LEU A 66 -8.24 -11.19 7.72
CA LEU A 66 -8.08 -12.65 7.72
C LEU A 66 -6.80 -13.07 8.43
N ILE A 67 -5.70 -12.33 8.27
CA ILE A 67 -4.46 -12.59 9.01
C ILE A 67 -4.70 -12.43 10.52
N ALA A 68 -5.46 -11.43 10.93
CA ALA A 68 -5.84 -11.25 12.33
C ALA A 68 -6.66 -12.45 12.85
N ALA A 69 -7.62 -12.95 12.07
CA ALA A 69 -8.39 -14.16 12.38
C ALA A 69 -7.48 -15.39 12.53
N GLN A 70 -6.58 -15.61 11.58
CA GLN A 70 -5.62 -16.73 11.63
C GLN A 70 -4.69 -16.64 12.85
N LEU A 71 -4.33 -15.46 13.31
CA LEU A 71 -3.48 -15.30 14.49
C LEU A 71 -4.21 -15.60 15.80
N LEU A 72 -5.53 -15.45 15.87
CA LEU A 72 -6.31 -15.80 17.04
C LEU A 72 -6.49 -17.33 17.19
N GLU A 73 -6.66 -18.02 16.09
CA GLU A 73 -6.94 -19.47 16.08
C GLU A 73 -5.65 -20.27 16.25
N ALA A 74 -5.54 -21.02 17.35
CA ALA A 74 -4.35 -21.79 17.69
C ALA A 74 -3.97 -22.82 16.61
N GLU A 75 -4.97 -23.44 15.99
CA GLU A 75 -4.83 -24.50 15.00
C GLU A 75 -4.78 -23.98 13.56
N SER A 76 -4.75 -22.65 13.37
CA SER A 76 -4.72 -22.06 12.03
C SER A 76 -3.45 -22.46 11.26
N PRO A 77 -3.52 -22.55 9.91
CA PRO A 77 -2.36 -22.81 9.08
C PRO A 77 -1.20 -21.82 9.33
N LEU A 78 -1.48 -20.56 9.59
CA LEU A 78 -0.48 -19.54 9.88
C LEU A 78 0.26 -19.81 11.18
N ARG A 79 -0.45 -20.16 12.25
CA ARG A 79 0.18 -20.44 13.55
C ARG A 79 0.94 -21.78 13.59
N ARG A 80 0.41 -22.79 12.91
CA ARG A 80 1.00 -24.13 12.91
C ARG A 80 2.23 -24.23 12.00
N ARG A 81 2.26 -23.54 10.87
CA ARG A 81 3.30 -23.69 9.85
C ARG A 81 4.21 -22.47 9.70
N GLY A 82 3.84 -21.32 10.32
CA GLY A 82 4.57 -20.07 10.24
C GLY A 82 4.31 -19.28 8.97
N ALA A 83 4.87 -18.06 8.91
CA ALA A 83 4.62 -17.11 7.83
C ALA A 83 5.16 -17.60 6.47
N GLU A 84 6.33 -18.21 6.42
CA GLU A 84 6.95 -18.66 5.18
C GLU A 84 6.09 -19.72 4.46
N ALA A 85 5.66 -20.76 5.19
CA ALA A 85 4.81 -21.82 4.63
C ALA A 85 3.40 -21.31 4.27
N TYR A 86 2.87 -20.33 5.01
CA TYR A 86 1.60 -19.68 4.69
C TYR A 86 1.74 -18.81 3.43
N ALA A 87 2.81 -18.06 3.33
CA ALA A 87 3.13 -17.17 2.22
C ALA A 87 3.37 -17.90 0.90
N ALA A 88 3.93 -19.12 0.94
CA ALA A 88 4.16 -19.94 -0.25
C ALA A 88 2.88 -20.27 -1.04
N ASP A 89 1.72 -20.25 -0.36
CA ASP A 89 0.39 -20.55 -0.94
C ASP A 89 -0.63 -19.46 -0.51
N TYR A 90 -0.18 -18.20 -0.45
CA TYR A 90 -0.93 -17.09 0.16
C TYR A 90 -2.34 -16.91 -0.40
N ASP A 91 -2.46 -16.88 -1.73
CA ASP A 91 -3.77 -16.62 -2.39
C ASP A 91 -4.78 -17.74 -2.07
N ARG A 92 -4.31 -18.99 -2.07
CA ARG A 92 -5.16 -20.14 -1.68
C ARG A 92 -5.52 -20.10 -0.20
N GLN A 93 -4.57 -19.78 0.68
CA GLN A 93 -4.86 -19.66 2.12
C GLN A 93 -5.87 -18.52 2.40
N THR A 94 -5.77 -17.43 1.67
CA THR A 94 -6.71 -16.30 1.73
C THR A 94 -8.11 -16.72 1.26
N ALA A 95 -8.22 -17.44 0.13
CA ALA A 95 -9.49 -17.94 -0.38
C ALA A 95 -10.16 -18.93 0.59
N LEU A 96 -9.40 -19.89 1.12
CA LEU A 96 -9.90 -20.85 2.12
C LEU A 96 -10.38 -20.14 3.40
N ALA A 97 -9.63 -19.14 3.87
CA ALA A 97 -9.99 -18.38 5.06
C ALA A 97 -11.29 -17.57 4.89
N LEU A 98 -11.60 -17.08 3.69
CA LEU A 98 -12.90 -16.46 3.37
C LEU A 98 -14.02 -17.48 3.39
N GLU A 99 -13.82 -18.62 2.70
CA GLU A 99 -14.81 -19.69 2.60
C GLU A 99 -15.18 -20.27 3.98
N GLU A 100 -14.20 -20.65 4.78
CA GLU A 100 -14.37 -21.22 6.12
C GLU A 100 -15.21 -20.33 7.04
N ARG A 101 -15.13 -19.00 6.87
CA ARG A 101 -15.86 -18.04 7.71
C ARG A 101 -17.14 -17.51 7.08
N GLY A 102 -17.42 -17.86 5.84
CA GLY A 102 -18.54 -17.30 5.09
C GLY A 102 -18.45 -15.78 4.91
N TRP A 103 -17.24 -15.22 4.86
CA TRP A 103 -17.00 -13.79 4.68
C TRP A 103 -16.72 -13.44 3.21
N SER A 104 -17.11 -12.23 2.83
CA SER A 104 -16.73 -11.66 1.54
C SER A 104 -15.66 -10.57 1.69
N SER A 105 -14.89 -10.35 0.62
CA SER A 105 -13.89 -9.26 0.58
C SER A 105 -14.52 -7.89 0.82
N LEU A 106 -15.74 -7.67 0.29
CA LEU A 106 -16.48 -6.42 0.51
C LEU A 106 -16.83 -6.22 1.99
N GLN A 107 -17.37 -7.27 2.65
CA GLN A 107 -17.70 -7.22 4.08
C GLN A 107 -16.46 -6.90 4.94
N LEU A 108 -15.33 -7.51 4.63
CA LEU A 108 -14.06 -7.25 5.35
C LEU A 108 -13.55 -5.83 5.10
N GLN A 109 -13.66 -5.33 3.87
CA GLN A 109 -13.29 -3.97 3.52
C GLN A 109 -14.16 -2.95 4.27
N GLU A 110 -15.47 -3.14 4.29
CA GLU A 110 -16.43 -2.29 5.00
C GLU A 110 -16.15 -2.27 6.51
N ALA A 111 -15.88 -3.42 7.13
CA ALA A 111 -15.52 -3.50 8.54
C ALA A 111 -14.20 -2.78 8.85
N LEU A 112 -13.18 -2.96 8.01
CA LEU A 112 -11.89 -2.29 8.15
C LEU A 112 -12.04 -0.76 8.08
N GLU A 113 -12.83 -0.28 7.12
CA GLU A 113 -13.08 1.15 6.94
C GLU A 113 -13.98 1.73 8.04
N ALA A 114 -14.94 0.95 8.57
CA ALA A 114 -15.76 1.36 9.70
C ALA A 114 -14.90 1.64 10.94
N VAL A 115 -13.97 0.74 11.26
CA VAL A 115 -13.01 0.92 12.36
C VAL A 115 -12.18 2.21 12.18
N ARG A 116 -11.72 2.48 10.96
CA ARG A 116 -10.97 3.71 10.64
C ARG A 116 -11.82 4.97 10.79
N ARG A 117 -13.04 4.96 10.25
CA ARG A 117 -13.97 6.10 10.38
C ARG A 117 -14.29 6.40 11.84
N GLU A 118 -14.58 5.37 12.62
CA GLU A 118 -14.84 5.51 14.06
C GLU A 118 -13.63 6.08 14.81
N ALA A 119 -12.43 5.61 14.50
CA ALA A 119 -11.21 6.12 15.11
C ALA A 119 -10.97 7.60 14.81
N ILE A 120 -11.15 8.01 13.56
CA ILE A 120 -10.99 9.42 13.16
C ILE A 120 -12.04 10.29 13.84
N ALA A 121 -13.28 9.82 13.95
CA ALA A 121 -14.36 10.55 14.61
C ALA A 121 -14.11 10.72 16.12
N ASN A 122 -13.56 9.69 16.78
CA ASN A 122 -13.37 9.68 18.23
C ASN A 122 -12.03 10.31 18.67
N ASP A 123 -10.94 9.96 18.00
CA ASP A 123 -9.59 10.48 18.28
C ASP A 123 -8.71 10.45 17.01
N ARG A 124 -8.90 11.47 16.17
CA ARG A 124 -8.14 11.63 14.92
C ARG A 124 -6.62 11.67 15.17
N ALA A 125 -6.18 12.32 16.25
CA ALA A 125 -4.76 12.46 16.54
C ALA A 125 -4.12 11.11 16.87
N ALA A 126 -4.77 10.27 17.67
CA ALA A 126 -4.31 8.93 17.97
C ALA A 126 -4.28 8.03 16.72
N TRP A 127 -5.25 8.15 15.81
CA TRP A 127 -5.24 7.41 14.54
C TRP A 127 -4.08 7.85 13.65
N LEU A 128 -3.88 9.17 13.47
CA LEU A 128 -2.76 9.73 12.70
C LEU A 128 -1.41 9.29 13.27
N GLY A 129 -1.25 9.28 14.59
CA GLY A 129 -0.03 8.89 15.30
C GLY A 129 0.41 7.44 15.07
N ARG A 130 -0.44 6.58 14.48
CA ARG A 130 -0.11 5.20 14.08
C ARG A 130 0.56 5.09 12.72
N HIS A 131 0.73 6.21 12.02
CA HIS A 131 1.33 6.28 10.71
C HIS A 131 2.61 7.12 10.76
N ARG A 132 3.63 6.66 10.07
CA ARG A 132 4.93 7.37 10.00
C ARG A 132 5.37 7.49 8.55
N PRO A 133 5.61 8.69 8.03
CA PRO A 133 6.26 8.81 6.74
C PRO A 133 7.63 8.11 6.77
N PHE A 134 8.00 7.47 5.66
CA PHE A 134 9.36 6.94 5.55
C PHE A 134 10.39 8.08 5.57
N PRO A 135 11.60 7.84 6.11
CA PRO A 135 12.64 8.86 6.21
C PRO A 135 12.94 9.54 4.88
N GLY A 136 12.98 10.87 4.86
CA GLY A 136 13.30 11.67 3.68
C GLY A 136 12.20 11.82 2.65
N VAL A 137 11.12 11.01 2.71
CA VAL A 137 10.07 11.00 1.67
C VAL A 137 9.29 12.31 1.64
N VAL A 138 8.89 12.84 2.79
CA VAL A 138 8.13 14.10 2.87
C VAL A 138 8.92 15.25 2.25
N ASP A 139 10.19 15.37 2.59
CA ASP A 139 11.04 16.43 2.07
C ASP A 139 11.26 16.29 0.57
N ARG A 140 11.49 15.07 0.10
CA ARG A 140 11.66 14.78 -1.34
C ARG A 140 10.42 15.16 -2.16
N LEU A 141 9.22 14.80 -1.68
CA LEU A 141 7.97 15.13 -2.36
C LEU A 141 7.73 16.65 -2.44
N ARG A 142 8.12 17.40 -1.43
CA ARG A 142 8.04 18.88 -1.44
C ARG A 142 8.98 19.50 -2.48
N HIS A 143 10.18 18.91 -2.69
CA HIS A 143 11.15 19.41 -3.65
C HIS A 143 10.88 19.06 -5.11
N LEU A 144 9.95 18.10 -5.42
CA LEU A 144 9.64 17.74 -6.80
C LEU A 144 9.13 18.93 -7.64
N ALA A 145 8.39 19.86 -7.03
CA ALA A 145 7.91 21.06 -7.70
C ALA A 145 9.06 21.97 -8.19
N GLU A 146 10.19 22.02 -7.48
CA GLU A 146 11.38 22.78 -7.87
C GLU A 146 12.05 22.19 -9.12
N GLU A 147 11.81 20.90 -9.40
CA GLU A 147 12.28 20.20 -10.59
C GLU A 147 11.27 20.30 -11.76
N GLY A 148 10.16 21.06 -11.60
CA GLY A 148 9.11 21.20 -12.59
C GLY A 148 8.31 19.90 -12.80
N VAL A 149 8.18 19.09 -11.77
CA VAL A 149 7.46 17.80 -11.78
C VAL A 149 6.36 17.81 -10.74
N ASP A 150 5.13 17.68 -11.20
CA ASP A 150 3.99 17.38 -10.33
C ASP A 150 4.08 15.93 -9.84
N TRP A 151 3.40 15.64 -8.74
CA TRP A 151 3.28 14.27 -8.25
C TRP A 151 1.84 13.90 -7.88
N ALA A 152 1.55 12.62 -7.95
CA ALA A 152 0.24 12.06 -7.63
C ALA A 152 0.35 10.84 -6.73
N VAL A 153 -0.71 10.59 -5.97
CA VAL A 153 -0.88 9.35 -5.22
C VAL A 153 -1.87 8.45 -5.94
N LEU A 154 -1.49 7.18 -6.12
CA LEU A 154 -2.33 6.12 -6.66
C LEU A 154 -2.24 4.89 -5.75
N THR A 155 -3.27 4.67 -4.92
CA THR A 155 -3.23 3.69 -3.83
C THR A 155 -4.45 2.77 -3.79
N THR A 156 -4.30 1.60 -3.16
CA THR A 156 -5.42 0.70 -2.82
C THR A 156 -6.10 1.08 -1.50
N LYS A 157 -5.61 2.09 -0.78
CA LYS A 157 -6.29 2.69 0.37
C LYS A 157 -7.39 3.64 -0.11
N GLY A 158 -8.49 3.77 0.63
CA GLY A 158 -9.54 4.76 0.33
C GLY A 158 -8.99 6.19 0.29
N ALA A 159 -9.41 6.97 -0.71
CA ALA A 159 -8.93 8.34 -0.92
C ALA A 159 -9.16 9.24 0.32
N ALA A 160 -10.29 9.08 1.00
CA ALA A 160 -10.61 9.87 2.19
C ALA A 160 -9.59 9.67 3.32
N PHE A 161 -9.21 8.42 3.62
CA PHE A 161 -8.19 8.12 4.65
C PHE A 161 -6.80 8.61 4.26
N THR A 162 -6.48 8.51 2.98
CA THR A 162 -5.20 9.00 2.44
C THR A 162 -5.13 10.52 2.53
N ALA A 163 -6.23 11.24 2.24
CA ALA A 163 -6.31 12.70 2.35
C ALA A 163 -6.04 13.18 3.79
N GLU A 164 -6.59 12.49 4.81
CA GLU A 164 -6.34 12.78 6.22
C GLU A 164 -4.84 12.74 6.56
N LEU A 165 -4.14 11.72 6.05
CA LEU A 165 -2.70 11.55 6.28
C LEU A 165 -1.87 12.58 5.50
N LEU A 166 -2.20 12.82 4.24
CA LEU A 166 -1.53 13.84 3.43
C LEU A 166 -1.66 15.23 4.07
N GLN A 167 -2.85 15.58 4.56
CA GLN A 167 -3.06 16.82 5.29
C GLN A 167 -2.20 16.91 6.55
N ALA A 168 -2.14 15.84 7.34
CA ALA A 168 -1.35 15.80 8.57
C ALA A 168 0.16 15.96 8.32
N PHE A 169 0.65 15.46 7.17
CA PHE A 169 2.06 15.59 6.76
C PHE A 169 2.34 16.87 5.95
N ALA A 170 1.33 17.74 5.76
CA ALA A 170 1.42 18.93 4.92
C ALA A 170 1.92 18.61 3.50
N LEU A 171 1.35 17.56 2.89
CA LEU A 171 1.62 17.10 1.53
C LEU A 171 0.41 17.36 0.65
N GLN A 172 0.65 17.92 -0.54
CA GLN A 172 -0.41 18.29 -1.51
C GLN A 172 -0.06 17.73 -2.89
N PRO A 173 -0.49 16.49 -3.24
CA PRO A 173 -0.33 15.95 -4.57
C PRO A 173 -1.23 16.68 -5.58
N ALA A 174 -0.82 16.73 -6.84
CA ALA A 174 -1.65 17.22 -7.94
C ALA A 174 -2.90 16.34 -8.15
N ARG A 175 -2.82 15.05 -7.82
CA ARG A 175 -3.94 14.09 -7.83
C ARG A 175 -3.81 13.10 -6.66
N LEU A 176 -4.96 12.75 -6.10
CA LEU A 176 -5.12 11.65 -5.13
C LEU A 176 -6.17 10.69 -5.66
N LEU A 177 -5.77 9.44 -5.87
CA LEU A 177 -6.55 8.38 -6.50
C LEU A 177 -6.51 7.16 -5.58
N GLY A 178 -7.61 6.91 -4.86
CA GLY A 178 -7.79 5.75 -3.99
C GLY A 178 -8.28 4.51 -4.75
N HIS A 179 -8.61 3.45 -4.02
CA HIS A 179 -9.13 2.21 -4.62
C HIS A 179 -10.40 2.44 -5.46
N GLU A 180 -11.14 3.50 -5.16
CA GLU A 180 -12.38 3.88 -5.86
C GLU A 180 -12.14 4.28 -7.32
N ALA A 181 -10.92 4.69 -7.65
CA ALA A 181 -10.54 5.07 -9.01
C ALA A 181 -10.37 3.87 -9.96
N GLY A 182 -10.27 2.66 -9.41
CA GLY A 182 -10.11 1.43 -10.17
C GLY A 182 -8.68 0.88 -10.20
N PRO A 183 -8.43 -0.12 -11.06
CA PRO A 183 -7.14 -0.78 -11.15
C PRO A 183 -6.00 0.18 -11.55
N LYS A 184 -4.85 0.10 -10.89
CA LYS A 184 -3.70 0.99 -11.12
C LYS A 184 -3.29 1.15 -12.58
N PRO A 185 -3.20 0.08 -13.42
CA PRO A 185 -2.84 0.25 -14.82
C PRO A 185 -3.83 1.11 -15.61
N GLN A 186 -5.14 0.94 -15.35
CA GLN A 186 -6.17 1.73 -16.04
C GLN A 186 -6.09 3.21 -15.64
N VAL A 187 -5.88 3.49 -14.37
CA VAL A 187 -5.72 4.85 -13.85
C VAL A 187 -4.45 5.51 -14.42
N LEU A 188 -3.34 4.78 -14.54
CA LEU A 188 -2.11 5.30 -15.16
C LEU A 188 -2.33 5.65 -16.64
N LEU A 189 -3.09 4.85 -17.40
CA LEU A 189 -3.46 5.18 -18.79
C LEU A 189 -4.29 6.46 -18.86
N GLN A 190 -5.26 6.65 -17.96
CA GLN A 190 -6.06 7.88 -17.90
C GLN A 190 -5.20 9.10 -17.56
N LEU A 191 -4.25 8.95 -16.63
CA LEU A 191 -3.33 10.04 -16.27
C LEU A 191 -2.45 10.46 -17.47
N GLN A 192 -2.06 9.54 -18.36
CA GLN A 192 -1.29 9.86 -19.57
C GLN A 192 -2.02 10.78 -20.55
N GLU A 193 -3.35 10.89 -20.46
CA GLU A 193 -4.11 11.81 -21.32
C GLU A 193 -3.78 13.27 -21.01
N ALA A 194 -3.57 13.61 -19.74
CA ALA A 194 -3.32 14.98 -19.27
C ALA A 194 -1.86 15.25 -18.92
N TRP A 195 -1.08 14.22 -18.54
CA TRP A 195 0.31 14.35 -18.10
C TRP A 195 1.28 13.49 -18.90
N ARG A 196 2.54 13.96 -18.91
CA ARG A 196 3.69 13.11 -19.27
C ARG A 196 4.14 12.39 -18.01
N LEU A 197 3.83 11.09 -17.90
CA LEU A 197 4.26 10.30 -16.76
C LEU A 197 5.80 10.12 -16.78
N ARG A 198 6.45 10.47 -15.67
CA ARG A 198 7.91 10.35 -15.48
C ARG A 198 8.29 9.03 -14.82
N GLY A 199 7.33 8.35 -14.21
CA GLY A 199 7.50 7.05 -13.59
C GLY A 199 6.37 6.72 -12.62
N PHE A 200 6.39 5.47 -12.15
CA PHE A 200 5.53 4.97 -11.09
C PHE A 200 6.38 4.30 -10.01
N VAL A 201 6.26 4.79 -8.77
CA VAL A 201 6.98 4.27 -7.59
C VAL A 201 6.02 3.43 -6.74
N GLU A 202 6.41 2.20 -6.47
CA GLU A 202 5.58 1.18 -5.81
C GLU A 202 6.48 0.26 -4.98
N ASP A 203 6.00 -0.32 -3.90
CA ASP A 203 6.74 -1.30 -3.10
C ASP A 203 6.38 -2.76 -3.44
N ARG A 204 5.41 -2.97 -4.33
CA ARG A 204 4.96 -4.30 -4.74
C ARG A 204 5.40 -4.62 -6.18
N ARG A 205 6.41 -5.49 -6.31
CA ARG A 205 6.95 -5.91 -7.61
C ARG A 205 5.87 -6.39 -8.59
N ALA A 206 4.95 -7.25 -8.15
CA ALA A 206 3.90 -7.79 -9.02
C ALA A 206 2.99 -6.69 -9.61
N THR A 207 2.75 -5.60 -8.89
CA THR A 207 2.02 -4.43 -9.39
C THR A 207 2.80 -3.74 -10.52
N LEU A 208 4.11 -3.55 -10.35
CA LEU A 208 4.98 -2.97 -11.38
C LEU A 208 5.05 -3.86 -12.64
N GLU A 209 5.15 -5.18 -12.46
CA GLU A 209 5.13 -6.14 -13.57
C GLU A 209 3.80 -6.08 -14.33
N THR A 210 2.67 -6.00 -13.62
CA THR A 210 1.35 -5.82 -14.23
C THR A 210 1.26 -4.52 -15.02
N VAL A 211 1.75 -3.41 -14.46
CA VAL A 211 1.81 -2.11 -15.14
C VAL A 211 2.64 -2.21 -16.41
N ARG A 212 3.85 -2.78 -16.34
CA ARG A 212 4.76 -2.95 -17.50
C ARG A 212 4.21 -3.88 -18.56
N GLY A 213 3.39 -4.87 -18.19
CA GLY A 213 2.70 -5.77 -19.11
C GLY A 213 1.44 -5.20 -19.73
N THR A 214 1.00 -4.00 -19.33
CA THR A 214 -0.21 -3.37 -19.85
C THR A 214 0.07 -2.57 -21.11
N ALA A 215 -0.72 -2.82 -22.18
CA ALA A 215 -0.60 -2.11 -23.45
C ALA A 215 -0.71 -0.59 -23.26
N GLY A 216 0.29 0.16 -23.75
CA GLY A 216 0.41 1.60 -23.59
C GLY A 216 1.20 2.06 -22.35
N LEU A 217 1.62 1.13 -21.48
CA LEU A 217 2.47 1.40 -20.31
C LEU A 217 3.87 0.74 -20.39
N GLU A 218 4.18 0.03 -21.48
CA GLU A 218 5.42 -0.74 -21.63
C GLU A 218 6.69 0.13 -21.54
N ALA A 219 6.56 1.42 -21.84
CA ALA A 219 7.67 2.38 -21.77
C ALA A 219 7.70 3.19 -20.47
N LEU A 220 6.70 3.03 -19.58
CA LEU A 220 6.65 3.77 -18.32
C LEU A 220 7.79 3.31 -17.40
N PRO A 221 8.69 4.20 -16.95
CA PRO A 221 9.68 3.85 -15.93
C PRO A 221 8.97 3.41 -14.65
N CYS A 222 9.35 2.26 -14.11
CA CYS A 222 8.80 1.72 -12.89
C CYS A 222 9.91 1.58 -11.85
N PHE A 223 9.62 2.00 -10.63
CA PHE A 223 10.58 2.04 -9.54
C PHE A 223 10.07 1.23 -8.35
N LEU A 224 10.81 0.21 -7.96
CA LEU A 224 10.53 -0.59 -6.77
C LEU A 224 11.20 0.08 -5.56
N ALA A 225 10.41 0.64 -4.64
CA ALA A 225 10.89 1.29 -3.43
C ALA A 225 11.54 0.26 -2.49
N SER A 226 12.88 0.33 -2.32
CA SER A 226 13.63 -0.66 -1.54
C SER A 226 13.35 -0.62 -0.03
N TRP A 227 12.79 0.46 0.46
CA TRP A 227 12.42 0.67 1.87
C TRP A 227 11.01 0.17 2.22
N GLY A 228 10.22 -0.24 1.22
CA GLY A 228 8.84 -0.68 1.39
C GLY A 228 8.69 -2.12 1.88
N TYR A 229 7.47 -2.64 1.76
CA TYR A 229 7.11 -4.00 2.21
C TYR A 229 7.44 -5.04 1.14
N LEU A 230 8.72 -5.33 0.96
CA LEU A 230 9.23 -6.23 -0.06
C LEU A 230 9.27 -7.69 0.40
N ARG A 231 8.94 -8.61 -0.49
CA ARG A 231 9.28 -10.03 -0.32
C ARG A 231 10.80 -10.21 -0.46
N PRO A 232 11.38 -11.22 0.18
CA PRO A 232 12.82 -11.46 0.07
C PRO A 232 13.34 -11.58 -1.37
N SER A 233 12.52 -12.12 -2.28
CA SER A 233 12.84 -12.30 -3.70
C SER A 233 12.66 -11.05 -4.56
N ASP A 234 11.94 -10.03 -4.09
CA ASP A 234 11.52 -8.91 -4.94
C ASP A 234 12.66 -8.02 -5.43
N ARG A 235 13.78 -8.02 -4.69
CA ARG A 235 14.99 -7.23 -5.03
C ARG A 235 15.86 -7.88 -6.12
N GLN A 236 15.63 -9.14 -6.46
CA GLN A 236 16.49 -9.90 -7.35
C GLN A 236 15.82 -10.15 -8.70
N GLY A 237 16.63 -10.08 -9.78
CA GLY A 237 16.14 -10.41 -11.12
C GLY A 237 14.95 -9.55 -11.57
N LEU A 238 15.01 -8.23 -11.31
CA LEU A 238 13.96 -7.32 -11.75
C LEU A 238 13.87 -7.31 -13.29
N PRO A 239 12.66 -7.36 -13.87
CA PRO A 239 12.48 -7.24 -15.30
C PRO A 239 12.97 -5.88 -15.83
N ARG A 240 13.34 -5.86 -17.11
CA ARG A 240 13.75 -4.61 -17.78
C ARG A 240 12.66 -3.54 -17.65
N GLY A 241 13.05 -2.34 -17.23
CA GLY A 241 12.18 -1.18 -17.04
C GLY A 241 11.53 -1.13 -15.65
N ILE A 242 11.93 -2.04 -14.75
CA ILE A 242 11.67 -1.94 -13.31
C ILE A 242 13.03 -1.82 -12.62
N ASP A 243 13.28 -0.70 -11.99
CA ASP A 243 14.51 -0.42 -11.26
C ASP A 243 14.29 -0.43 -9.77
N LEU A 244 15.24 -0.99 -9.02
CA LEU A 244 15.26 -0.84 -7.57
C LEU A 244 15.62 0.61 -7.22
N LEU A 245 14.74 1.28 -6.49
CA LEU A 245 14.94 2.65 -6.04
C LEU A 245 15.41 2.63 -4.58
N GLU A 246 16.71 2.85 -4.41
CA GLU A 246 17.29 2.98 -3.08
C GLU A 246 17.08 4.41 -2.52
N PRO A 247 17.07 4.60 -1.18
CA PRO A 247 16.81 5.90 -0.56
C PRO A 247 17.72 7.03 -1.06
N ASP A 248 18.99 6.75 -1.28
CA ASP A 248 19.95 7.77 -1.77
C ASP A 248 19.61 8.20 -3.20
N ARG A 249 19.22 7.26 -4.09
CA ARG A 249 18.76 7.57 -5.44
C ARG A 249 17.42 8.31 -5.43
N PHE A 250 16.52 7.94 -4.52
CA PHE A 250 15.25 8.65 -4.33
C PHE A 250 15.46 10.10 -3.91
N ALA A 251 16.41 10.37 -3.04
CA ALA A 251 16.76 11.72 -2.58
C ALA A 251 17.43 12.59 -3.67
N ALA A 252 18.03 11.97 -4.69
CA ALA A 252 18.71 12.66 -5.78
C ALA A 252 17.70 13.27 -6.79
N PRO A 253 18.11 14.25 -7.61
CA PRO A 253 17.25 14.83 -8.65
C PRO A 253 16.66 13.77 -9.59
N LEU A 254 15.38 13.92 -9.97
CA LEU A 254 14.66 12.94 -10.80
C LEU A 254 15.38 12.64 -12.13
N ALA A 255 16.09 13.62 -12.68
CA ALA A 255 16.85 13.44 -13.91
C ALA A 255 17.95 12.36 -13.79
N THR A 256 18.36 12.00 -12.58
CA THR A 256 19.39 10.98 -12.30
C THR A 256 18.82 9.60 -11.98
N TRP A 257 17.49 9.44 -12.00
CA TRP A 257 16.84 8.15 -11.70
C TRP A 257 16.84 7.20 -12.91
N ALA A 258 17.04 7.71 -14.12
CA ALA A 258 17.08 6.92 -15.37
C ALA A 258 18.44 6.32 -15.65
#